data_66ad8c1d72a9f7bef3df985fff32de83
#
_entry.id   66ad8c1d72a9f7bef3df985fff32de83
#
_cell.length_a   1.000
_cell.length_b   1.000
_cell.length_c   1.000
_cell.angle_alpha   90.00
_cell.angle_beta   90.00
_cell.angle_gamma   90.00
#
_symmetry.space_group_name_H-M   'P 1'
#
loop_
_entity.id
_entity.type
_entity.pdbx_description
1 polymer ?
#
loop_
_entity_poly.entity_id
_entity_poly.type
_entity_poly.pdbx_seq_one_letter_code
_entity_poly.pdbx_strand_id
1 'polypeptide(L)'
;MSKKIYIFSNFEFLIAWRYLRSKRAEGGISTMTWISLIGISLSVFALIATLSVRSGFRAELVDTILGANAHVTVYKQPTKDNKGNVYRSFKDYESVNSIISSLNSVSRAAPLIRGQVMASANATTTGVDVFGISPENILSIRRVSDPKTSSGDIKNFSNGLAIGSGVAQALNVSVGDDIQLISPTGVKTAFGNSPRVKTFEVQYIFTAGRYDMDKIRIYMPFKSAQKYFDRDNLADEIEVLVNEPDQIDKIVEELSSATEGKFLFWTWKDASGNYLRALEIEDNVMFVIMSILVLIATMNIISGLVMLVKNKSRDIAILRTIGLSETSVLKIFFLCGAMTGTLGTFFGTLMGCAFAVYVDPIFSFINIISGGDVWDPTIRGIYSIPAQLRWEDVLTAVLLSLGLTFSITYFPARRAARLDPIEALRYE
;
A
#
# COMPACT_ATOMS: atom_id res chain seq x y z
N MET A 1 52.65 16.70 -24.99
CA MET A 1 52.36 16.34 -23.60
C MET A 1 50.84 16.51 -23.38
N SER A 2 50.10 15.44 -23.34
CA SER A 2 48.64 15.47 -23.12
C SER A 2 48.37 15.87 -21.66
N LYS A 3 47.82 17.08 -21.43
CA LYS A 3 47.30 17.50 -20.14
C LYS A 3 46.08 16.63 -19.83
N LYS A 4 46.23 15.60 -18.99
CA LYS A 4 45.06 14.93 -18.38
C LYS A 4 44.25 15.99 -17.64
N ILE A 5 43.11 16.31 -18.17
CA ILE A 5 42.14 17.21 -17.53
C ILE A 5 41.51 16.43 -16.37
N TYR A 6 42.11 16.52 -15.19
CA TYR A 6 41.45 16.08 -13.96
C TYR A 6 40.40 17.13 -13.62
N ILE A 7 39.14 16.73 -13.54
CA ILE A 7 38.01 17.61 -13.16
C ILE A 7 38.25 18.21 -11.77
N PHE A 8 38.88 17.43 -10.88
CA PHE A 8 39.32 17.84 -9.53
C PHE A 8 40.78 17.46 -9.35
N SER A 9 41.56 18.33 -8.70
CA SER A 9 42.96 18.06 -8.35
C SER A 9 43.04 17.47 -6.94
N ASN A 10 44.09 16.67 -6.67
CA ASN A 10 44.27 16.02 -5.37
C ASN A 10 44.31 17.01 -4.20
N PHE A 11 44.80 18.23 -4.40
CA PHE A 11 44.88 19.25 -3.35
C PHE A 11 43.48 19.83 -3.03
N GLU A 12 42.58 20.00 -4.02
CA GLU A 12 41.20 20.49 -3.82
C GLU A 12 40.43 19.50 -2.94
N PHE A 13 40.56 18.21 -3.20
CA PHE A 13 39.94 17.15 -2.39
C PHE A 13 40.54 17.13 -0.96
N LEU A 14 41.86 17.26 -0.81
CA LEU A 14 42.52 17.25 0.49
C LEU A 14 42.05 18.43 1.36
N ILE A 15 41.94 19.62 0.78
CA ILE A 15 41.45 20.81 1.49
C ILE A 15 40.00 20.60 1.89
N ALA A 16 39.13 20.15 0.98
CA ALA A 16 37.74 19.90 1.26
C ALA A 16 37.56 18.88 2.42
N TRP A 17 38.25 17.76 2.37
CA TRP A 17 38.25 16.76 3.43
C TRP A 17 38.71 17.31 4.77
N ARG A 18 39.76 18.14 4.77
CA ARG A 18 40.28 18.75 5.96
C ARG A 18 39.33 19.79 6.57
N TYR A 19 38.57 20.50 5.77
CA TYR A 19 37.54 21.42 6.21
C TYR A 19 36.41 20.69 6.90
N LEU A 20 35.95 19.57 6.40
CA LEU A 20 34.91 18.76 7.02
C LEU A 20 35.35 18.09 8.33
N ARG A 21 36.65 17.73 8.45
CA ARG A 21 37.19 17.00 9.60
C ARG A 21 37.85 17.89 10.67
N SER A 22 37.98 19.19 10.44
CA SER A 22 38.71 20.10 11.34
C SER A 22 38.08 20.11 12.75
N LYS A 23 38.88 19.68 13.76
CA LYS A 23 38.48 19.53 15.17
C LYS A 23 38.88 20.71 16.07
N ARG A 24 39.52 21.81 15.58
CA ARG A 24 40.17 22.77 16.50
C ARG A 24 39.67 24.20 16.43
N ALA A 25 39.63 24.76 17.61
CA ALA A 25 39.59 26.14 18.12
C ALA A 25 38.34 26.97 17.97
N GLU A 26 37.48 26.74 17.00
CA GLU A 26 36.20 27.46 16.90
C GLU A 26 35.06 26.43 16.84
N GLY A 27 34.47 26.18 18.01
CA GLY A 27 33.47 25.11 18.23
C GLY A 27 32.24 25.09 17.32
N GLY A 28 32.13 26.03 16.36
CA GLY A 28 30.99 26.16 15.49
C GLY A 28 31.02 25.37 14.16
N ILE A 29 32.21 25.08 13.61
CA ILE A 29 32.30 24.52 12.23
C ILE A 29 31.93 23.04 12.20
N SER A 30 32.45 22.26 13.14
CA SER A 30 32.12 20.83 13.25
C SER A 30 30.64 20.58 13.54
N THR A 31 30.05 21.40 14.41
CA THR A 31 28.62 21.29 14.79
C THR A 31 27.69 21.58 13.59
N MET A 32 27.99 22.60 12.78
CA MET A 32 27.20 22.95 11.60
C MET A 32 27.23 21.87 10.52
N THR A 33 28.41 21.26 10.27
CA THR A 33 28.51 20.15 9.35
C THR A 33 27.70 18.95 9.82
N TRP A 34 27.73 18.64 11.11
CA TRP A 34 26.92 17.59 11.71
C TRP A 34 25.42 17.88 11.62
N ILE A 35 25.00 19.11 11.90
CA ILE A 35 23.59 19.52 11.75
C ILE A 35 23.12 19.35 10.30
N SER A 36 23.95 19.78 9.32
CA SER A 36 23.61 19.61 7.91
C SER A 36 23.56 18.13 7.51
N LEU A 37 24.52 17.32 7.95
CA LEU A 37 24.55 15.90 7.68
C LEU A 37 23.33 15.18 8.27
N ILE A 38 23.00 15.47 9.54
CA ILE A 38 21.82 14.90 10.20
C ILE A 38 20.56 15.37 9.49
N GLY A 39 20.45 16.65 9.13
CA GLY A 39 19.29 17.20 8.43
C GLY A 39 19.07 16.55 7.06
N ILE A 40 20.13 16.34 6.27
CA ILE A 40 20.04 15.62 4.99
C ILE A 40 19.67 14.15 5.23
N SER A 41 20.33 13.48 6.18
CA SER A 41 20.03 12.09 6.52
C SER A 41 18.59 11.90 6.95
N LEU A 42 18.06 12.80 7.80
CA LEU A 42 16.68 12.73 8.26
C LEU A 42 15.68 13.00 7.14
N SER A 43 16.00 13.91 6.22
CA SER A 43 15.15 14.20 5.06
C SER A 43 15.09 13.01 4.09
N VAL A 44 16.23 12.35 3.81
CA VAL A 44 16.27 11.16 2.96
C VAL A 44 15.61 9.96 3.65
N PHE A 45 15.82 9.79 4.95
CA PHE A 45 15.14 8.82 5.78
C PHE A 45 13.62 8.99 5.68
N ALA A 46 13.11 10.20 5.92
CA ALA A 46 11.68 10.49 5.86
C ALA A 46 11.11 10.24 4.46
N LEU A 47 11.86 10.57 3.41
CA LEU A 47 11.47 10.32 2.03
C LEU A 47 11.31 8.82 1.75
N ILE A 48 12.30 8.00 2.10
CA ILE A 48 12.27 6.55 1.89
C ILE A 48 11.19 5.90 2.76
N ALA A 49 11.08 6.30 4.03
CA ALA A 49 10.05 5.78 4.93
C ALA A 49 8.63 6.05 4.39
N THR A 50 8.38 7.28 3.94
CA THR A 50 7.09 7.67 3.35
C THR A 50 6.78 6.89 2.08
N LEU A 51 7.74 6.76 1.15
CA LEU A 51 7.58 5.98 -0.07
C LEU A 51 7.32 4.51 0.22
N SER A 52 8.06 3.92 1.15
CA SER A 52 7.91 2.49 1.50
C SER A 52 6.56 2.18 2.13
N VAL A 53 6.06 3.05 3.03
CA VAL A 53 4.71 2.91 3.63
C VAL A 53 3.64 3.07 2.55
N ARG A 54 3.77 4.06 1.66
CA ARG A 54 2.85 4.27 0.53
C ARG A 54 2.80 3.04 -0.39
N SER A 55 3.95 2.54 -0.82
CA SER A 55 4.05 1.38 -1.71
C SER A 55 3.47 0.13 -1.05
N GLY A 56 3.72 -0.07 0.25
CA GLY A 56 3.16 -1.17 1.02
C GLY A 56 1.65 -1.08 1.18
N PHE A 57 1.13 0.10 1.53
CA PHE A 57 -0.31 0.33 1.65
C PHE A 57 -1.03 0.07 0.33
N ARG A 58 -0.52 0.60 -0.78
CA ARG A 58 -1.08 0.38 -2.11
C ARG A 58 -1.05 -1.09 -2.51
N ALA A 59 0.07 -1.79 -2.28
CA ALA A 59 0.20 -3.20 -2.59
C ALA A 59 -0.76 -4.07 -1.77
N GLU A 60 -0.86 -3.84 -0.45
CA GLU A 60 -1.79 -4.56 0.42
C GLU A 60 -3.25 -4.31 0.04
N LEU A 61 -3.60 -3.06 -0.32
CA LEU A 61 -4.95 -2.70 -0.73
C LEU A 61 -5.35 -3.40 -2.03
N VAL A 62 -4.49 -3.35 -3.05
CA VAL A 62 -4.71 -4.02 -4.34
C VAL A 62 -4.78 -5.52 -4.17
N ASP A 63 -3.82 -6.12 -3.44
CA ASP A 63 -3.81 -7.57 -3.19
C ASP A 63 -5.05 -8.04 -2.39
N THR A 64 -5.52 -7.23 -1.45
CA THR A 64 -6.73 -7.56 -0.70
C THR A 64 -7.99 -7.42 -1.55
N ILE A 65 -8.08 -6.40 -2.40
CA ILE A 65 -9.22 -6.22 -3.31
C ILE A 65 -9.27 -7.38 -4.32
N LEU A 66 -8.15 -7.69 -4.97
CA LEU A 66 -8.08 -8.74 -5.98
C LEU A 66 -8.07 -10.15 -5.39
N GLY A 67 -7.45 -10.33 -4.21
CA GLY A 67 -7.31 -11.64 -3.60
C GLY A 67 -8.53 -12.17 -2.87
N ALA A 68 -9.48 -11.30 -2.51
CA ALA A 68 -10.66 -11.66 -1.74
C ALA A 68 -11.99 -11.51 -2.51
N ASN A 69 -11.98 -10.88 -3.68
CA ASN A 69 -13.15 -10.65 -4.51
C ASN A 69 -12.95 -11.19 -5.92
N ALA A 70 -14.06 -11.42 -6.62
CA ALA A 70 -14.03 -11.64 -8.06
C ALA A 70 -13.48 -10.42 -8.80
N HIS A 71 -12.74 -10.67 -9.89
CA HIS A 71 -12.26 -9.60 -10.76
C HIS A 71 -13.39 -9.04 -11.63
N VAL A 72 -14.33 -9.91 -12.04
CA VAL A 72 -15.59 -9.55 -12.71
C VAL A 72 -16.72 -10.37 -12.11
N THR A 73 -17.83 -9.73 -11.83
CA THR A 73 -19.10 -10.37 -11.50
C THR A 73 -20.02 -10.25 -12.70
N VAL A 74 -20.47 -11.38 -13.22
CA VAL A 74 -21.40 -11.48 -14.34
C VAL A 74 -22.79 -11.74 -13.79
N TYR A 75 -23.75 -10.91 -14.13
CA TYR A 75 -25.12 -11.04 -13.66
C TYR A 75 -26.13 -10.67 -14.74
N LYS A 76 -27.33 -11.20 -14.63
CA LYS A 76 -28.41 -10.92 -15.55
C LYS A 76 -29.18 -9.67 -15.11
N GLN A 77 -29.69 -8.90 -16.06
CA GLN A 77 -30.61 -7.81 -15.74
C GLN A 77 -31.80 -8.34 -14.92
N PRO A 78 -32.20 -7.63 -13.85
CA PRO A 78 -33.33 -8.03 -13.07
C PRO A 78 -34.59 -8.12 -13.92
N THR A 79 -35.21 -9.30 -13.95
CA THR A 79 -36.50 -9.52 -14.65
C THR A 79 -37.59 -9.55 -13.63
N LYS A 80 -38.75 -8.93 -13.96
CA LYS A 80 -39.97 -9.01 -13.14
C LYS A 80 -40.84 -10.15 -13.64
N ASP A 81 -41.31 -10.98 -12.72
CA ASP A 81 -42.38 -11.93 -13.06
C ASP A 81 -43.73 -11.24 -13.20
N ASN A 82 -44.74 -11.98 -13.67
CA ASN A 82 -46.12 -11.50 -13.80
C ASN A 82 -46.75 -11.10 -12.45
N LYS A 83 -46.10 -11.39 -11.30
CA LYS A 83 -46.52 -11.04 -9.93
C LYS A 83 -45.74 -9.85 -9.36
N GLY A 84 -44.86 -9.22 -10.17
CA GLY A 84 -44.07 -8.07 -9.77
C GLY A 84 -42.80 -8.40 -8.94
N ASN A 85 -42.46 -9.68 -8.73
CA ASN A 85 -41.26 -10.06 -8.04
C ASN A 85 -40.02 -9.86 -8.97
N VAL A 86 -38.97 -9.32 -8.43
CA VAL A 86 -37.71 -9.08 -9.17
C VAL A 86 -36.80 -10.27 -8.95
N TYR A 87 -36.45 -10.96 -10.02
CA TYR A 87 -35.49 -12.07 -10.02
C TYR A 87 -34.20 -11.64 -10.70
N ARG A 88 -33.06 -11.90 -10.05
CA ARG A 88 -31.70 -11.74 -10.62
C ARG A 88 -31.10 -13.08 -11.02
N SER A 89 -31.64 -14.18 -10.47
CA SER A 89 -31.12 -15.52 -10.69
C SER A 89 -31.46 -16.03 -12.11
N PHE A 90 -30.60 -16.84 -12.70
CA PHE A 90 -30.77 -17.40 -14.04
C PHE A 90 -30.47 -18.90 -14.07
N LYS A 91 -31.16 -19.62 -14.97
CA LYS A 91 -31.08 -21.09 -15.09
C LYS A 91 -29.89 -21.57 -15.93
N ASP A 92 -29.50 -20.76 -16.90
CA ASP A 92 -28.51 -21.15 -17.91
C ASP A 92 -27.05 -20.96 -17.42
N TYR A 93 -26.87 -20.92 -16.08
CA TYR A 93 -25.58 -20.59 -15.49
C TYR A 93 -24.45 -21.58 -15.85
N GLU A 94 -24.77 -22.88 -16.05
CA GLU A 94 -23.77 -23.87 -16.42
C GLU A 94 -23.24 -23.66 -17.84
N SER A 95 -24.12 -23.36 -18.80
CA SER A 95 -23.72 -23.07 -20.19
C SER A 95 -22.93 -21.76 -20.28
N VAL A 96 -23.37 -20.71 -19.57
CA VAL A 96 -22.67 -19.43 -19.52
C VAL A 96 -21.32 -19.58 -18.83
N ASN A 97 -21.25 -20.32 -17.74
CA ASN A 97 -20.01 -20.62 -17.05
C ASN A 97 -19.01 -21.36 -17.94
N SER A 98 -19.47 -22.33 -18.77
CA SER A 98 -18.63 -23.05 -19.72
C SER A 98 -18.08 -22.13 -20.80
N ILE A 99 -18.91 -21.24 -21.36
CA ILE A 99 -18.48 -20.25 -22.35
C ILE A 99 -17.40 -19.33 -21.76
N ILE A 100 -17.65 -18.77 -20.59
CA ILE A 100 -16.71 -17.86 -19.91
C ILE A 100 -15.41 -18.60 -19.57
N SER A 101 -15.48 -19.82 -19.04
CA SER A 101 -14.31 -20.62 -18.67
C SER A 101 -13.46 -21.05 -19.87
N SER A 102 -14.01 -21.04 -21.08
CA SER A 102 -13.26 -21.38 -22.30
C SER A 102 -12.36 -20.25 -22.82
N LEU A 103 -12.50 -19.04 -22.30
CA LEU A 103 -11.71 -17.89 -22.71
C LEU A 103 -10.31 -17.94 -22.10
N ASN A 104 -9.29 -17.66 -22.91
CA ASN A 104 -7.88 -17.71 -22.47
C ASN A 104 -7.54 -16.64 -21.42
N SER A 105 -8.28 -15.53 -21.39
CA SER A 105 -8.13 -14.44 -20.44
C SER A 105 -8.65 -14.79 -19.03
N VAL A 106 -9.46 -15.86 -18.93
CA VAL A 106 -10.14 -16.27 -17.70
C VAL A 106 -9.35 -17.37 -17.00
N SER A 107 -9.03 -17.13 -15.72
CA SER A 107 -8.40 -18.14 -14.86
C SER A 107 -9.43 -19.06 -14.20
N ARG A 108 -10.59 -18.51 -13.83
CA ARG A 108 -11.69 -19.23 -13.18
C ARG A 108 -13.02 -18.53 -13.45
N ALA A 109 -14.06 -19.30 -13.71
CA ALA A 109 -15.44 -18.84 -13.59
C ALA A 109 -16.22 -19.77 -12.64
N ALA A 110 -16.98 -19.19 -11.73
CA ALA A 110 -17.71 -19.93 -10.69
C ALA A 110 -19.11 -19.36 -10.50
N PRO A 111 -20.16 -20.15 -10.69
CA PRO A 111 -21.51 -19.74 -10.34
C PRO A 111 -21.66 -19.57 -8.84
N LEU A 112 -22.42 -18.58 -8.43
CA LEU A 112 -22.57 -18.14 -7.05
C LEU A 112 -24.02 -17.86 -6.72
N ILE A 113 -24.40 -18.19 -5.47
CA ILE A 113 -25.62 -17.73 -4.80
C ILE A 113 -25.24 -16.67 -3.79
N ARG A 114 -25.90 -15.54 -3.78
CA ARG A 114 -25.65 -14.48 -2.80
C ARG A 114 -26.91 -14.13 -2.03
N GLY A 115 -26.76 -13.97 -0.71
CA GLY A 115 -27.88 -13.54 0.13
C GLY A 115 -27.42 -12.86 1.42
N GLN A 116 -28.18 -11.87 1.85
CA GLN A 116 -27.98 -11.21 3.13
C GLN A 116 -28.92 -11.80 4.15
N VAL A 117 -28.38 -12.22 5.27
CA VAL A 117 -29.13 -12.88 6.35
C VAL A 117 -28.62 -12.43 7.72
N MET A 118 -29.35 -12.76 8.75
CA MET A 118 -28.86 -12.63 10.13
C MET A 118 -28.25 -13.97 10.56
N ALA A 119 -27.08 -13.91 11.15
CA ALA A 119 -26.43 -15.04 11.81
C ALA A 119 -26.60 -14.88 13.32
N SER A 120 -26.99 -15.94 14.00
CA SER A 120 -27.22 -15.94 15.46
C SER A 120 -26.56 -17.15 16.11
N ALA A 121 -25.81 -16.90 17.19
CA ALA A 121 -25.25 -17.91 18.09
C ALA A 121 -24.99 -17.28 19.46
N ASN A 122 -24.98 -18.08 20.52
CA ASN A 122 -24.61 -17.66 21.90
C ASN A 122 -25.35 -16.38 22.36
N ALA A 123 -26.65 -16.26 22.05
CA ALA A 123 -27.49 -15.09 22.34
C ALA A 123 -27.04 -13.76 21.64
N THR A 124 -26.09 -13.85 20.71
CA THR A 124 -25.66 -12.72 19.88
C THR A 124 -26.17 -12.89 18.45
N THR A 125 -26.34 -11.75 17.74
CA THR A 125 -26.85 -11.75 16.37
C THR A 125 -26.10 -10.68 15.55
N THR A 126 -25.71 -11.03 14.33
CA THR A 126 -25.05 -10.09 13.40
C THR A 126 -25.56 -10.26 11.99
N GLY A 127 -25.57 -9.19 11.21
CA GLY A 127 -25.90 -9.25 9.77
C GLY A 127 -24.70 -9.78 8.99
N VAL A 128 -24.94 -10.72 8.07
CA VAL A 128 -23.91 -11.36 7.29
C VAL A 128 -24.28 -11.48 5.80
N ASP A 129 -23.27 -11.46 4.95
CA ASP A 129 -23.36 -11.77 3.52
C ASP A 129 -22.96 -13.23 3.30
N VAL A 130 -23.89 -14.06 2.85
CA VAL A 130 -23.67 -15.46 2.54
C VAL A 130 -23.38 -15.64 1.07
N PHE A 131 -22.28 -16.31 0.77
CA PHE A 131 -21.82 -16.65 -0.58
C PHE A 131 -21.87 -18.18 -0.74
N GLY A 132 -22.81 -18.66 -1.54
CA GLY A 132 -22.93 -20.08 -1.92
C GLY A 132 -21.96 -20.39 -3.07
N ILE A 133 -20.90 -21.14 -2.81
CA ILE A 133 -19.84 -21.46 -3.78
C ILE A 133 -19.51 -22.95 -3.71
N SER A 134 -19.06 -23.53 -4.83
CA SER A 134 -18.64 -24.94 -4.82
C SER A 134 -17.34 -25.16 -4.03
N PRO A 135 -17.14 -26.35 -3.42
CA PRO A 135 -15.92 -26.65 -2.65
C PRO A 135 -14.63 -26.55 -3.48
N GLU A 136 -14.68 -26.82 -4.78
CA GLU A 136 -13.53 -26.67 -5.65
C GLU A 136 -13.20 -25.18 -5.89
N ASN A 137 -14.22 -24.35 -6.02
CA ASN A 137 -14.05 -22.93 -6.33
C ASN A 137 -13.62 -22.08 -5.15
N ILE A 138 -13.98 -22.44 -3.91
CA ILE A 138 -13.53 -21.68 -2.72
C ILE A 138 -12.01 -21.77 -2.57
N LEU A 139 -11.40 -22.90 -2.97
CA LEU A 139 -9.94 -23.08 -2.90
C LEU A 139 -9.15 -22.14 -3.82
N SER A 140 -9.79 -21.59 -4.85
CA SER A 140 -9.16 -20.63 -5.76
C SER A 140 -9.25 -19.17 -5.27
N ILE A 141 -9.99 -18.90 -4.20
CA ILE A 141 -10.01 -17.59 -3.55
C ILE A 141 -8.80 -17.49 -2.62
N ARG A 142 -7.72 -16.88 -3.11
CA ARG A 142 -6.41 -16.88 -2.45
C ARG A 142 -6.46 -16.44 -0.98
N ARG A 143 -7.19 -15.36 -0.68
CA ARG A 143 -7.30 -14.82 0.69
C ARG A 143 -8.18 -15.65 1.62
N VAL A 144 -8.89 -16.67 1.10
CA VAL A 144 -9.70 -17.61 1.88
C VAL A 144 -9.01 -18.97 1.99
N SER A 145 -8.35 -19.43 0.92
CA SER A 145 -7.65 -20.72 0.90
C SER A 145 -6.26 -20.67 1.58
N ASP A 146 -5.58 -19.51 1.49
CA ASP A 146 -4.28 -19.24 2.12
C ASP A 146 -4.32 -17.89 2.87
N PRO A 147 -5.11 -17.79 3.96
CA PRO A 147 -5.27 -16.57 4.71
C PRO A 147 -4.07 -16.30 5.64
N LYS A 148 -3.96 -15.07 6.14
CA LYS A 148 -2.94 -14.69 7.14
C LYS A 148 -3.06 -15.52 8.42
N THR A 149 -4.29 -15.79 8.85
CA THR A 149 -4.61 -16.63 9.99
C THR A 149 -5.88 -17.43 9.70
N SER A 150 -5.93 -18.68 10.15
CA SER A 150 -7.09 -19.55 10.01
C SER A 150 -7.21 -20.53 11.16
N SER A 151 -8.42 -21.06 11.34
CA SER A 151 -8.72 -22.17 12.25
C SER A 151 -9.63 -23.18 11.54
N GLY A 152 -9.41 -24.47 11.76
CA GLY A 152 -10.10 -25.54 11.05
C GLY A 152 -9.44 -25.91 9.72
N ASP A 153 -10.11 -26.76 8.93
CA ASP A 153 -9.61 -27.20 7.63
C ASP A 153 -10.63 -26.87 6.53
N ILE A 154 -10.22 -26.07 5.56
CA ILE A 154 -11.06 -25.68 4.42
C ILE A 154 -11.53 -26.88 3.57
N LYS A 155 -10.84 -28.03 3.64
CA LYS A 155 -11.26 -29.27 2.97
C LYS A 155 -12.59 -29.80 3.49
N ASN A 156 -12.93 -29.49 4.74
CA ASN A 156 -14.19 -29.87 5.37
C ASN A 156 -15.36 -28.94 5.00
N PHE A 157 -15.12 -27.92 4.18
CA PHE A 157 -16.13 -26.93 3.76
C PHE A 157 -17.41 -27.55 3.20
N SER A 158 -17.33 -28.72 2.56
CA SER A 158 -18.51 -29.41 2.03
C SER A 158 -19.57 -29.74 3.10
N ASN A 159 -19.19 -29.79 4.38
CA ASN A 159 -20.05 -30.20 5.48
C ASN A 159 -20.66 -29.03 6.29
N GLY A 160 -20.16 -27.79 6.10
CA GLY A 160 -20.65 -26.67 6.89
C GLY A 160 -20.26 -25.30 6.33
N LEU A 161 -19.99 -24.34 7.19
CA LEU A 161 -19.68 -22.97 6.84
C LEU A 161 -18.20 -22.68 6.95
N ALA A 162 -17.73 -21.80 6.06
CA ALA A 162 -16.48 -21.08 6.25
C ALA A 162 -16.83 -19.60 6.56
N ILE A 163 -16.37 -19.09 7.71
CA ILE A 163 -16.76 -17.77 8.21
C ILE A 163 -15.54 -16.87 8.40
N GLY A 164 -15.72 -15.58 8.19
CA GLY A 164 -14.71 -14.58 8.51
C GLY A 164 -14.43 -14.50 10.02
N SER A 165 -13.20 -14.22 10.40
CA SER A 165 -12.79 -14.11 11.81
C SER A 165 -13.59 -13.05 12.59
N GLY A 166 -14.01 -11.96 11.94
CA GLY A 166 -14.87 -10.94 12.54
C GLY A 166 -16.29 -11.43 12.84
N VAL A 167 -16.85 -12.33 11.99
CA VAL A 167 -18.14 -13.01 12.27
C VAL A 167 -17.98 -13.94 13.46
N ALA A 168 -16.91 -14.75 13.49
CA ALA A 168 -16.63 -15.67 14.60
C ALA A 168 -16.51 -14.92 15.93
N GLN A 169 -15.80 -13.79 15.92
CA GLN A 169 -15.64 -12.94 17.09
C GLN A 169 -16.96 -12.29 17.55
N ALA A 170 -17.76 -11.76 16.61
CA ALA A 170 -19.05 -11.13 16.92
C ALA A 170 -20.07 -12.10 17.51
N LEU A 171 -20.05 -13.36 17.08
CA LEU A 171 -20.94 -14.43 17.57
C LEU A 171 -20.34 -15.25 18.71
N ASN A 172 -19.06 -15.03 19.06
CA ASN A 172 -18.29 -15.79 20.02
C ASN A 172 -18.34 -17.31 19.75
N VAL A 173 -18.01 -17.70 18.50
CA VAL A 173 -18.03 -19.08 18.03
C VAL A 173 -16.65 -19.52 17.57
N SER A 174 -16.40 -20.83 17.69
CA SER A 174 -15.21 -21.53 17.26
C SER A 174 -15.56 -22.59 16.20
N VAL A 175 -14.54 -23.23 15.62
CA VAL A 175 -14.73 -24.37 14.72
C VAL A 175 -15.41 -25.51 15.46
N GLY A 176 -16.46 -26.07 14.86
CA GLY A 176 -17.33 -27.10 15.45
C GLY A 176 -18.59 -26.57 16.12
N ASP A 177 -18.71 -25.24 16.31
CA ASP A 177 -19.91 -24.65 16.88
C ASP A 177 -21.01 -24.45 15.81
N ASP A 178 -22.25 -24.40 16.26
CA ASP A 178 -23.44 -24.20 15.42
C ASP A 178 -23.83 -22.74 15.32
N ILE A 179 -24.11 -22.29 14.08
CA ILE A 179 -24.67 -20.96 13.78
C ILE A 179 -26.06 -21.12 13.14
N GLN A 180 -27.03 -20.37 13.64
CA GLN A 180 -28.34 -20.24 13.01
C GLN A 180 -28.33 -19.10 12.00
N LEU A 181 -28.64 -19.40 10.74
CA LEU A 181 -28.87 -18.40 9.69
C LEU A 181 -30.36 -18.14 9.56
N ILE A 182 -30.74 -16.88 9.62
CA ILE A 182 -32.13 -16.40 9.60
C ILE A 182 -32.30 -15.50 8.37
N SER A 183 -33.04 -16.01 7.36
CA SER A 183 -33.33 -15.24 6.15
C SER A 183 -34.66 -14.52 6.32
N PRO A 184 -34.71 -13.19 6.09
CA PRO A 184 -35.98 -12.44 6.12
C PRO A 184 -36.89 -12.81 4.94
N THR A 185 -36.33 -13.26 3.83
CA THR A 185 -37.08 -13.81 2.68
C THR A 185 -37.39 -15.28 2.95
N GLY A 186 -38.39 -15.53 3.72
CA GLY A 186 -38.78 -16.89 4.12
C GLY A 186 -39.88 -17.51 3.26
N VAL A 187 -40.54 -18.52 3.82
CA VAL A 187 -41.61 -19.24 3.17
C VAL A 187 -42.90 -18.40 3.24
N LYS A 188 -43.58 -18.21 2.09
CA LYS A 188 -44.91 -17.58 2.06
C LYS A 188 -45.93 -18.51 2.74
N THR A 189 -46.50 -18.07 3.84
CA THR A 189 -47.54 -18.74 4.57
C THR A 189 -48.91 -18.02 4.39
N ALA A 190 -49.99 -18.63 4.77
CA ALA A 190 -51.32 -18.00 4.73
C ALA A 190 -51.40 -16.75 5.64
N PHE A 191 -50.49 -16.60 6.61
CA PHE A 191 -50.40 -15.49 7.55
C PHE A 191 -49.28 -14.49 7.25
N GLY A 192 -48.62 -14.60 6.08
CA GLY A 192 -47.51 -13.72 5.68
C GLY A 192 -46.20 -14.49 5.43
N ASN A 193 -45.06 -13.78 5.33
CA ASN A 193 -43.77 -14.39 5.16
C ASN A 193 -43.21 -14.82 6.53
N SER A 194 -42.94 -16.12 6.69
CA SER A 194 -42.21 -16.65 7.86
C SER A 194 -40.74 -16.69 7.58
N PRO A 195 -39.84 -16.17 8.47
CA PRO A 195 -38.42 -16.25 8.30
C PRO A 195 -37.95 -17.70 8.13
N ARG A 196 -36.97 -17.93 7.26
CA ARG A 196 -36.34 -19.24 7.13
C ARG A 196 -35.16 -19.33 8.10
N VAL A 197 -35.22 -20.25 9.02
CA VAL A 197 -34.16 -20.50 10.02
C VAL A 197 -33.55 -21.86 9.76
N LYS A 198 -32.23 -21.92 9.67
CA LYS A 198 -31.50 -23.17 9.54
C LYS A 198 -30.15 -23.09 10.27
N THR A 199 -29.79 -24.15 10.95
CA THR A 199 -28.53 -24.30 11.68
C THR A 199 -27.48 -24.94 10.80
N PHE A 200 -26.25 -24.44 10.90
CA PHE A 200 -25.09 -24.93 10.19
C PHE A 200 -23.87 -24.93 11.12
N GLU A 201 -23.03 -25.94 11.01
CA GLU A 201 -21.80 -26.08 11.75
C GLU A 201 -20.67 -25.24 11.10
N VAL A 202 -19.81 -24.61 11.90
CA VAL A 202 -18.61 -23.88 11.46
C VAL A 202 -17.47 -24.87 11.23
N GLN A 203 -17.03 -25.02 9.98
CA GLN A 203 -15.91 -25.92 9.63
C GLN A 203 -14.58 -25.19 9.47
N TYR A 204 -14.64 -23.90 9.15
CA TYR A 204 -13.46 -23.10 8.85
C TYR A 204 -13.65 -21.63 9.19
N ILE A 205 -12.64 -21.04 9.85
CA ILE A 205 -12.59 -19.61 10.15
C ILE A 205 -11.35 -19.04 9.46
N PHE A 206 -11.52 -17.94 8.69
CA PHE A 206 -10.44 -17.31 7.95
C PHE A 206 -10.35 -15.81 8.24
N THR A 207 -9.16 -15.23 8.04
CA THR A 207 -8.93 -13.79 8.07
C THR A 207 -8.42 -13.35 6.70
N ALA A 208 -9.30 -12.76 5.89
CA ALA A 208 -8.97 -12.31 4.54
C ALA A 208 -8.02 -11.08 4.52
N GLY A 209 -7.95 -10.34 5.64
CA GLY A 209 -7.08 -9.19 5.81
C GLY A 209 -7.80 -7.84 5.76
N ARG A 210 -9.12 -7.84 5.51
CA ARG A 210 -9.98 -6.65 5.60
C ARG A 210 -11.04 -6.84 6.67
N TYR A 211 -11.01 -5.96 7.64
CA TYR A 211 -11.92 -6.03 8.78
C TYR A 211 -13.41 -5.96 8.37
N ASP A 212 -13.75 -5.08 7.41
CA ASP A 212 -15.12 -4.93 6.90
C ASP A 212 -15.66 -6.20 6.22
N MET A 213 -14.78 -6.94 5.54
CA MET A 213 -15.15 -8.23 4.93
C MET A 213 -15.20 -9.36 5.95
N ASP A 214 -14.17 -9.45 6.79
CA ASP A 214 -14.06 -10.50 7.80
C ASP A 214 -15.21 -10.46 8.81
N LYS A 215 -15.83 -9.28 9.02
CA LYS A 215 -16.96 -9.06 9.91
C LYS A 215 -18.31 -9.53 9.37
N ILE A 216 -18.45 -9.64 8.04
CA ILE A 216 -19.77 -9.93 7.44
C ILE A 216 -19.79 -11.17 6.55
N ARG A 217 -18.64 -11.71 6.13
CA ARG A 217 -18.57 -12.74 5.09
C ARG A 217 -18.71 -14.16 5.62
N ILE A 218 -19.64 -14.91 5.03
CA ILE A 218 -19.82 -16.35 5.23
C ILE A 218 -19.84 -17.04 3.87
N TYR A 219 -19.09 -18.12 3.72
CA TYR A 219 -19.21 -19.02 2.59
C TYR A 219 -19.98 -20.28 2.99
N MET A 220 -20.82 -20.76 2.07
CA MET A 220 -21.66 -21.96 2.20
C MET A 220 -21.49 -22.82 0.95
N PRO A 221 -21.52 -24.16 1.04
CA PRO A 221 -21.54 -25.00 -0.16
C PRO A 221 -22.68 -24.64 -1.11
N PHE A 222 -22.39 -24.53 -2.40
CA PHE A 222 -23.32 -24.01 -3.43
C PHE A 222 -24.70 -24.70 -3.40
N LYS A 223 -24.72 -26.06 -3.36
CA LYS A 223 -25.98 -26.81 -3.25
C LYS A 223 -26.75 -26.53 -1.97
N SER A 224 -26.05 -26.31 -0.87
CA SER A 224 -26.69 -25.94 0.41
C SER A 224 -27.29 -24.53 0.36
N ALA A 225 -26.61 -23.60 -0.32
CA ALA A 225 -27.13 -22.27 -0.55
C ALA A 225 -28.35 -22.26 -1.48
N GLN A 226 -28.32 -23.04 -2.58
CA GLN A 226 -29.47 -23.19 -3.46
C GLN A 226 -30.73 -23.63 -2.68
N LYS A 227 -30.61 -24.66 -1.83
CA LYS A 227 -31.71 -25.15 -0.98
C LYS A 227 -32.13 -24.14 0.09
N TYR A 228 -31.15 -23.49 0.72
CA TYR A 228 -31.42 -22.52 1.78
C TYR A 228 -32.13 -21.27 1.26
N PHE A 229 -31.76 -20.74 0.09
CA PHE A 229 -32.36 -19.56 -0.51
C PHE A 229 -33.52 -19.85 -1.46
N ASP A 230 -33.95 -21.13 -1.60
CA ASP A 230 -35.04 -21.55 -2.52
C ASP A 230 -34.73 -21.20 -3.98
N ARG A 231 -33.53 -21.55 -4.43
CA ARG A 231 -33.00 -21.25 -5.75
C ARG A 231 -32.49 -22.53 -6.44
N ASP A 232 -33.31 -23.58 -6.40
CA ASP A 232 -32.95 -24.85 -7.00
C ASP A 232 -32.65 -24.70 -8.50
N ASN A 233 -31.47 -25.20 -8.94
CA ASN A 233 -30.96 -25.07 -10.31
C ASN A 233 -30.82 -23.63 -10.82
N LEU A 234 -30.59 -22.66 -9.93
CA LEU A 234 -30.35 -21.26 -10.26
C LEU A 234 -28.99 -20.80 -9.73
N ALA A 235 -28.41 -19.81 -10.38
CA ALA A 235 -27.33 -19.01 -9.85
C ALA A 235 -27.73 -17.52 -9.90
N ASP A 236 -27.19 -16.71 -9.00
CA ASP A 236 -27.45 -15.27 -8.96
C ASP A 236 -26.47 -14.52 -9.83
N GLU A 237 -25.22 -14.97 -9.80
CA GLU A 237 -24.09 -14.35 -10.47
C GLU A 237 -23.03 -15.41 -10.80
N ILE A 238 -22.12 -15.07 -11.71
CA ILE A 238 -20.90 -15.85 -11.97
C ILE A 238 -19.72 -14.97 -11.63
N GLU A 239 -18.92 -15.41 -10.67
CA GLU A 239 -17.64 -14.78 -10.36
C GLU A 239 -16.56 -15.23 -11.33
N VAL A 240 -15.85 -14.27 -11.88
CA VAL A 240 -14.75 -14.51 -12.84
C VAL A 240 -13.46 -13.95 -12.27
N LEU A 241 -12.44 -14.81 -12.21
CA LEU A 241 -11.04 -14.41 -12.00
C LEU A 241 -10.33 -14.41 -13.35
N VAL A 242 -9.61 -13.35 -13.63
CA VAL A 242 -8.85 -13.18 -14.88
C VAL A 242 -7.36 -13.23 -14.61
N ASN A 243 -6.58 -13.60 -15.65
CA ASN A 243 -5.13 -13.71 -15.54
C ASN A 243 -4.45 -12.33 -15.37
N GLU A 244 -5.00 -11.29 -16.02
CA GLU A 244 -4.46 -9.94 -16.03
C GLU A 244 -5.52 -8.91 -15.56
N PRO A 245 -5.71 -8.72 -14.24
CA PRO A 245 -6.73 -7.81 -13.69
C PRO A 245 -6.59 -6.35 -14.14
N ASP A 246 -5.38 -5.92 -14.51
CA ASP A 246 -5.11 -4.56 -14.98
C ASP A 246 -5.75 -4.27 -16.34
N GLN A 247 -5.94 -5.30 -17.19
CA GLN A 247 -6.56 -5.19 -18.51
C GLN A 247 -8.07 -5.48 -18.48
N ILE A 248 -8.71 -5.32 -17.33
CA ILE A 248 -10.09 -5.72 -17.11
C ILE A 248 -11.08 -5.14 -18.13
N ASP A 249 -10.84 -3.93 -18.61
CA ASP A 249 -11.73 -3.25 -19.54
C ASP A 249 -11.79 -3.98 -20.90
N LYS A 250 -10.65 -4.48 -21.41
CA LYS A 250 -10.58 -5.29 -22.63
C LYS A 250 -11.22 -6.68 -22.43
N ILE A 251 -11.00 -7.26 -21.25
CA ILE A 251 -11.54 -8.57 -20.92
C ILE A 251 -13.07 -8.50 -20.80
N VAL A 252 -13.63 -7.42 -20.29
CA VAL A 252 -15.09 -7.20 -20.26
C VAL A 252 -15.66 -7.11 -21.68
N GLU A 253 -14.98 -6.48 -22.63
CA GLU A 253 -15.40 -6.47 -24.04
C GLU A 253 -15.40 -7.88 -24.64
N GLU A 254 -14.36 -8.69 -24.34
CA GLU A 254 -14.28 -10.11 -24.75
C GLU A 254 -15.42 -10.93 -24.14
N LEU A 255 -15.66 -10.80 -22.83
CA LEU A 255 -16.76 -11.46 -22.10
C LEU A 255 -18.13 -11.06 -22.67
N SER A 256 -18.33 -9.78 -22.96
CA SER A 256 -19.57 -9.25 -23.52
C SER A 256 -19.83 -9.83 -24.91
N SER A 257 -18.79 -9.92 -25.74
CA SER A 257 -18.89 -10.50 -27.08
C SER A 257 -19.20 -12.01 -27.01
N ALA A 258 -18.53 -12.74 -26.11
CA ALA A 258 -18.74 -14.18 -25.92
C ALA A 258 -20.15 -14.52 -25.38
N THR A 259 -20.76 -13.61 -24.63
CA THR A 259 -22.10 -13.79 -24.05
C THR A 259 -23.20 -13.07 -24.84
N GLU A 260 -22.92 -12.63 -26.06
CA GLU A 260 -23.86 -11.94 -26.96
C GLU A 260 -24.52 -10.69 -26.32
N GLY A 261 -23.84 -10.03 -25.39
CA GLY A 261 -24.33 -8.83 -24.70
C GLY A 261 -25.55 -9.06 -23.79
N LYS A 262 -25.87 -10.32 -23.44
CA LYS A 262 -27.07 -10.67 -22.63
C LYS A 262 -26.87 -10.45 -21.12
N PHE A 263 -25.65 -10.20 -20.66
CA PHE A 263 -25.28 -10.08 -19.27
C PHE A 263 -24.67 -8.71 -18.99
N LEU A 264 -24.71 -8.33 -17.72
CA LEU A 264 -24.04 -7.16 -17.18
C LEU A 264 -22.78 -7.60 -16.45
N PHE A 265 -21.75 -6.76 -16.52
CA PHE A 265 -20.46 -7.02 -15.93
C PHE A 265 -20.16 -5.93 -14.88
N TRP A 266 -19.86 -6.37 -13.67
CA TRP A 266 -19.42 -5.50 -12.58
C TRP A 266 -17.98 -5.84 -12.25
N THR A 267 -17.08 -4.93 -12.52
CA THR A 267 -15.65 -5.16 -12.36
C THR A 267 -15.16 -4.83 -10.95
N TRP A 268 -13.98 -5.32 -10.61
CA TRP A 268 -13.31 -4.94 -9.38
C TRP A 268 -13.05 -3.42 -9.31
N LYS A 269 -12.85 -2.75 -10.44
CA LYS A 269 -12.72 -1.29 -10.52
C LYS A 269 -14.02 -0.59 -10.13
N ASP A 270 -15.16 -1.09 -10.61
CA ASP A 270 -16.48 -0.55 -10.26
C ASP A 270 -16.80 -0.77 -8.78
N ALA A 271 -16.51 -1.97 -8.28
CA ALA A 271 -16.70 -2.32 -6.87
C ALA A 271 -15.79 -1.52 -5.93
N SER A 272 -14.62 -1.14 -6.39
CA SER A 272 -13.58 -0.46 -5.62
C SER A 272 -13.44 1.03 -5.97
N GLY A 273 -14.38 1.62 -6.70
CA GLY A 273 -14.28 3.00 -7.21
C GLY A 273 -13.96 4.04 -6.14
N ASN A 274 -14.54 3.90 -4.94
CA ASN A 274 -14.25 4.78 -3.81
C ASN A 274 -12.79 4.63 -3.31
N TYR A 275 -12.26 3.39 -3.30
CA TYR A 275 -10.88 3.12 -2.90
C TYR A 275 -9.89 3.62 -3.96
N LEU A 276 -10.19 3.43 -5.25
CA LEU A 276 -9.36 3.94 -6.34
C LEU A 276 -9.29 5.47 -6.32
N ARG A 277 -10.42 6.15 -6.07
CA ARG A 277 -10.44 7.60 -5.88
C ARG A 277 -9.65 8.04 -4.65
N ALA A 278 -9.70 7.27 -3.55
CA ALA A 278 -8.88 7.55 -2.37
C ALA A 278 -7.38 7.43 -2.68
N LEU A 279 -6.96 6.45 -3.50
CA LEU A 279 -5.57 6.32 -3.95
C LEU A 279 -5.12 7.51 -4.84
N GLU A 280 -6.00 8.03 -5.71
CA GLU A 280 -5.70 9.23 -6.50
C GLU A 280 -5.53 10.48 -5.61
N ILE A 281 -6.38 10.63 -4.59
CA ILE A 281 -6.25 11.71 -3.60
C ILE A 281 -4.95 11.54 -2.81
N GLU A 282 -4.62 10.32 -2.40
CA GLU A 282 -3.37 9.99 -1.72
C GLU A 282 -2.16 10.38 -2.56
N ASP A 283 -2.14 10.06 -3.86
CA ASP A 283 -1.06 10.43 -4.77
C ASP A 283 -0.83 11.95 -4.79
N ASN A 284 -1.88 12.75 -4.82
CA ASN A 284 -1.79 14.21 -4.78
C ASN A 284 -1.27 14.73 -3.43
N VAL A 285 -1.77 14.18 -2.32
CA VAL A 285 -1.31 14.53 -0.96
C VAL A 285 0.16 14.15 -0.79
N MET A 286 0.55 12.96 -1.22
CA MET A 286 1.95 12.51 -1.17
C MET A 286 2.87 13.39 -2.00
N PHE A 287 2.44 13.83 -3.20
CA PHE A 287 3.20 14.80 -3.99
C PHE A 287 3.50 16.08 -3.21
N VAL A 288 2.51 16.63 -2.49
CA VAL A 288 2.68 17.83 -1.65
C VAL A 288 3.65 17.54 -0.49
N ILE A 289 3.47 16.44 0.23
CA ILE A 289 4.35 16.05 1.35
C ILE A 289 5.80 15.88 0.85
N MET A 290 5.99 15.17 -0.25
CA MET A 290 7.30 14.97 -0.87
C MET A 290 7.94 16.29 -1.28
N SER A 291 7.17 17.22 -1.85
CA SER A 291 7.65 18.56 -2.21
C SER A 291 8.12 19.35 -0.99
N ILE A 292 7.41 19.25 0.13
CA ILE A 292 7.81 19.89 1.40
C ILE A 292 9.10 19.25 1.95
N LEU A 293 9.21 17.92 1.93
CA LEU A 293 10.42 17.22 2.38
C LEU A 293 11.65 17.61 1.55
N VAL A 294 11.47 17.69 0.22
CA VAL A 294 12.50 18.17 -0.70
C VAL A 294 12.89 19.61 -0.40
N LEU A 295 11.93 20.48 -0.12
CA LEU A 295 12.18 21.88 0.25
C LEU A 295 12.99 21.97 1.56
N ILE A 296 12.64 21.20 2.58
CA ILE A 296 13.37 21.15 3.85
C ILE A 296 14.81 20.66 3.63
N ALA A 297 15.00 19.58 2.85
CA ALA A 297 16.33 19.08 2.51
C ALA A 297 17.17 20.17 1.80
N THR A 298 16.56 20.86 0.84
CA THR A 298 17.17 21.97 0.10
C THR A 298 17.63 23.09 1.03
N MET A 299 16.75 23.54 1.94
CA MET A 299 17.07 24.59 2.91
C MET A 299 18.19 24.20 3.86
N ASN A 300 18.24 22.94 4.30
CA ASN A 300 19.33 22.42 5.13
C ASN A 300 20.68 22.46 4.40
N ILE A 301 20.73 22.06 3.14
CA ILE A 301 21.94 22.08 2.32
C ILE A 301 22.45 23.52 2.12
N ILE A 302 21.54 24.44 1.76
CA ILE A 302 21.88 25.86 1.57
C ILE A 302 22.41 26.46 2.87
N SER A 303 21.68 26.31 3.95
CA SER A 303 22.01 26.90 5.24
C SER A 303 23.38 26.38 5.76
N GLY A 304 23.61 25.08 5.68
CA GLY A 304 24.85 24.45 6.07
C GLY A 304 26.06 24.95 5.28
N LEU A 305 25.91 25.06 3.95
CA LEU A 305 26.98 25.55 3.07
C LEU A 305 27.24 27.05 3.22
N VAL A 306 26.18 27.87 3.31
CA VAL A 306 26.34 29.32 3.54
C VAL A 306 27.05 29.56 4.84
N MET A 307 26.70 28.84 5.91
CA MET A 307 27.36 28.97 7.19
C MET A 307 28.81 28.47 7.14
N LEU A 308 29.09 27.35 6.44
CA LEU A 308 30.46 26.87 6.23
C LEU A 308 31.30 27.90 5.52
N VAL A 309 30.78 28.52 4.44
CA VAL A 309 31.48 29.60 3.69
C VAL A 309 31.73 30.80 4.59
N LYS A 310 30.74 31.24 5.36
CA LYS A 310 30.89 32.38 6.29
C LYS A 310 32.00 32.13 7.34
N ASN A 311 31.98 30.95 7.95
CA ASN A 311 32.97 30.58 8.99
C ASN A 311 34.37 30.34 8.41
N LYS A 312 34.50 30.10 7.11
CA LYS A 312 35.79 29.88 6.41
C LYS A 312 36.20 31.06 5.52
N SER A 313 35.54 32.20 5.62
CA SER A 313 35.80 33.38 4.79
C SER A 313 37.23 33.88 4.91
N ARG A 314 37.82 33.87 6.12
CA ARG A 314 39.24 34.23 6.38
C ARG A 314 40.21 33.23 5.73
N ASP A 315 39.94 31.93 5.87
CA ASP A 315 40.78 30.89 5.24
C ASP A 315 40.71 31.03 3.70
N ILE A 316 39.53 31.33 3.13
CA ILE A 316 39.37 31.59 1.70
C ILE A 316 40.20 32.81 1.26
N ALA A 317 40.13 33.90 2.02
CA ALA A 317 40.89 35.12 1.69
C ALA A 317 42.42 34.86 1.70
N ILE A 318 42.93 34.17 2.72
CA ILE A 318 44.36 33.77 2.80
C ILE A 318 44.76 32.91 1.60
N LEU A 319 43.95 31.90 1.26
CA LEU A 319 44.23 31.02 0.10
C LEU A 319 44.22 31.80 -1.21
N ARG A 320 43.34 32.77 -1.37
CA ARG A 320 43.30 33.65 -2.56
C ARG A 320 44.49 34.61 -2.64
N THR A 321 44.94 35.16 -1.50
CA THR A 321 46.15 36.02 -1.49
C THR A 321 47.42 35.25 -1.83
N ILE A 322 47.49 33.95 -1.53
CA ILE A 322 48.60 33.06 -1.91
C ILE A 322 48.52 32.65 -3.38
N GLY A 323 47.43 33.00 -4.10
CA GLY A 323 47.33 32.76 -5.56
C GLY A 323 46.32 31.63 -5.95
N LEU A 324 45.48 31.16 -5.03
CA LEU A 324 44.44 30.18 -5.38
C LEU A 324 43.37 30.81 -6.28
N SER A 325 43.05 30.16 -7.40
CA SER A 325 42.04 30.64 -8.35
C SER A 325 40.61 30.55 -7.82
N GLU A 326 39.75 31.42 -8.31
CA GLU A 326 38.31 31.35 -7.99
C GLU A 326 37.70 30.01 -8.31
N THR A 327 38.11 29.39 -9.42
CA THR A 327 37.64 28.08 -9.84
C THR A 327 38.03 26.99 -8.87
N SER A 328 39.25 27.06 -8.26
CA SER A 328 39.68 26.11 -7.25
C SER A 328 38.91 26.28 -5.94
N VAL A 329 38.62 27.53 -5.52
CA VAL A 329 37.75 27.80 -4.35
C VAL A 329 36.34 27.22 -4.59
N LEU A 330 35.76 27.49 -5.76
CA LEU A 330 34.44 26.92 -6.12
C LEU A 330 34.45 25.40 -6.03
N LYS A 331 35.46 24.74 -6.57
CA LYS A 331 35.59 23.28 -6.53
C LYS A 331 35.72 22.73 -5.10
N ILE A 332 36.51 23.39 -4.24
CA ILE A 332 36.67 23.00 -2.83
C ILE A 332 35.31 23.01 -2.10
N PHE A 333 34.58 24.12 -2.19
CA PHE A 333 33.26 24.24 -1.51
C PHE A 333 32.20 23.37 -2.14
N PHE A 334 32.25 23.17 -3.47
CA PHE A 334 31.37 22.19 -4.13
C PHE A 334 31.64 20.76 -3.63
N LEU A 335 32.95 20.39 -3.49
CA LEU A 335 33.32 19.09 -2.90
C LEU A 335 32.87 18.95 -1.44
N CYS A 336 32.97 20.00 -0.63
CA CYS A 336 32.47 19.97 0.74
C CYS A 336 30.97 19.66 0.79
N GLY A 337 30.16 20.35 -0.01
CA GLY A 337 28.73 20.10 -0.08
C GLY A 337 28.38 18.73 -0.67
N ALA A 338 29.07 18.34 -1.73
CA ALA A 338 28.90 17.03 -2.35
C ALA A 338 29.21 15.88 -1.38
N MET A 339 30.30 15.99 -0.62
CA MET A 339 30.67 14.98 0.40
C MET A 339 29.67 14.93 1.56
N THR A 340 29.23 16.09 2.07
CA THR A 340 28.22 16.14 3.14
C THR A 340 26.90 15.54 2.65
N GLY A 341 26.48 15.88 1.42
CA GLY A 341 25.25 15.37 0.83
C GLY A 341 25.30 13.88 0.52
N THR A 342 26.42 13.38 -0.01
CA THR A 342 26.56 11.93 -0.27
C THR A 342 26.57 11.11 1.02
N LEU A 343 27.28 11.57 2.05
CA LEU A 343 27.28 10.91 3.36
C LEU A 343 25.89 10.99 4.00
N GLY A 344 25.24 12.14 3.95
CA GLY A 344 23.88 12.31 4.47
C GLY A 344 22.87 11.40 3.75
N THR A 345 22.95 11.33 2.41
CA THR A 345 22.12 10.43 1.61
C THR A 345 22.38 8.97 1.96
N PHE A 346 23.65 8.58 2.11
CA PHE A 346 24.02 7.21 2.48
C PHE A 346 23.42 6.80 3.84
N PHE A 347 23.62 7.61 4.89
CA PHE A 347 23.05 7.31 6.22
C PHE A 347 21.53 7.38 6.22
N GLY A 348 20.94 8.35 5.53
CA GLY A 348 19.50 8.47 5.38
C GLY A 348 18.89 7.26 4.68
N THR A 349 19.52 6.77 3.62
CA THR A 349 19.09 5.55 2.90
C THR A 349 19.17 4.33 3.81
N LEU A 350 20.29 4.16 4.54
CA LEU A 350 20.45 3.04 5.44
C LEU A 350 19.39 3.02 6.54
N MET A 351 19.13 4.18 7.16
CA MET A 351 18.08 4.31 8.18
C MET A 351 16.68 4.10 7.60
N GLY A 352 16.39 4.63 6.40
CA GLY A 352 15.11 4.49 5.72
C GLY A 352 14.80 3.06 5.33
N CYS A 353 15.79 2.34 4.77
CA CYS A 353 15.66 0.92 4.46
C CYS A 353 15.49 0.08 5.74
N ALA A 354 16.25 0.36 6.79
CA ALA A 354 16.10 -0.32 8.07
C ALA A 354 14.69 -0.10 8.67
N PHE A 355 14.18 1.12 8.63
CA PHE A 355 12.82 1.43 9.08
C PHE A 355 11.78 0.64 8.29
N ALA A 356 11.87 0.63 6.96
CA ALA A 356 10.92 -0.08 6.10
C ALA A 356 10.88 -1.60 6.37
N VAL A 357 12.04 -2.19 6.67
CA VAL A 357 12.13 -3.64 7.00
C VAL A 357 11.61 -3.96 8.40
N TYR A 358 11.85 -3.05 9.36
CA TYR A 358 11.50 -3.26 10.77
C TYR A 358 10.27 -2.47 11.23
N VAL A 359 9.40 -2.06 10.30
CA VAL A 359 8.21 -1.27 10.64
C VAL A 359 7.28 -2.00 11.61
N ASP A 360 6.99 -3.29 11.40
CA ASP A 360 6.10 -4.07 12.26
C ASP A 360 6.63 -4.23 13.69
N PRO A 361 7.90 -4.64 13.94
CA PRO A 361 8.49 -4.63 15.28
C PRO A 361 8.48 -3.25 15.95
N ILE A 362 8.76 -2.17 15.19
CA ILE A 362 8.75 -0.79 15.71
C ILE A 362 7.35 -0.42 16.19
N PHE A 363 6.33 -0.67 15.38
CA PHE A 363 4.94 -0.37 15.76
C PHE A 363 4.42 -1.26 16.88
N SER A 364 4.79 -2.53 16.91
CA SER A 364 4.48 -3.42 18.03
C SER A 364 5.08 -2.91 19.34
N PHE A 365 6.31 -2.43 19.31
CA PHE A 365 6.95 -1.80 20.46
C PHE A 365 6.25 -0.51 20.90
N ILE A 366 5.86 0.36 19.96
CA ILE A 366 5.11 1.58 20.23
C ILE A 366 3.75 1.24 20.85
N ASN A 367 3.04 0.24 20.35
CA ASN A 367 1.76 -0.21 20.90
C ASN A 367 1.88 -0.67 22.37
N ILE A 368 2.95 -1.40 22.70
CA ILE A 368 3.20 -1.86 24.07
C ILE A 368 3.39 -0.66 25.00
N ILE A 369 4.16 0.36 24.59
CA ILE A 369 4.42 1.57 25.40
C ILE A 369 3.18 2.45 25.55
N SER A 370 2.35 2.53 24.48
CA SER A 370 1.16 3.41 24.43
C SER A 370 -0.09 2.80 25.05
N GLY A 371 -0.02 1.57 25.59
CA GLY A 371 -1.17 0.90 26.21
C GLY A 371 -2.14 0.24 25.22
N GLY A 372 -1.76 0.06 23.94
CA GLY A 372 -2.45 -0.86 23.02
C GLY A 372 -3.28 -0.25 21.89
N ASP A 373 -3.51 1.07 21.82
CA ASP A 373 -4.51 1.65 20.91
C ASP A 373 -3.97 2.51 19.74
N VAL A 374 -2.68 2.43 19.42
CA VAL A 374 -2.12 3.26 18.35
C VAL A 374 -2.61 2.82 16.95
N TRP A 375 -2.88 1.53 16.79
CA TRP A 375 -3.40 0.96 15.56
C TRP A 375 -4.63 0.10 15.83
N ASP A 376 -5.82 0.66 15.56
CA ASP A 376 -7.09 -0.06 15.68
C ASP A 376 -7.55 -0.54 14.29
N PRO A 377 -7.58 -1.87 14.04
CA PRO A 377 -8.06 -2.43 12.78
C PRO A 377 -9.53 -2.09 12.48
N THR A 378 -10.34 -1.86 13.51
CA THR A 378 -11.77 -1.54 13.35
C THR A 378 -11.99 -0.19 12.68
N ILE A 379 -11.08 0.76 12.92
CA ILE A 379 -11.12 2.11 12.36
C ILE A 379 -10.41 2.15 11.01
N ARG A 380 -9.29 1.43 10.89
CA ARG A 380 -8.39 1.55 9.72
C ARG A 380 -8.63 0.47 8.66
N GLY A 381 -9.36 -0.59 8.97
CA GLY A 381 -9.71 -1.66 8.04
C GLY A 381 -8.58 -2.63 7.72
N ILE A 382 -7.34 -2.39 8.21
CA ILE A 382 -6.14 -3.19 7.97
C ILE A 382 -5.50 -3.55 9.31
N TYR A 383 -5.04 -4.80 9.46
CA TYR A 383 -4.53 -5.34 10.74
C TYR A 383 -3.11 -4.90 11.10
N SER A 384 -2.27 -4.53 10.13
CA SER A 384 -0.89 -4.07 10.33
C SER A 384 -0.57 -2.90 9.41
N ILE A 385 0.47 -2.13 9.73
CA ILE A 385 0.95 -1.08 8.82
C ILE A 385 1.76 -1.74 7.72
N PRO A 386 1.27 -1.78 6.48
CA PRO A 386 2.04 -2.35 5.40
C PRO A 386 3.17 -1.38 5.00
N ALA A 387 4.41 -1.87 4.99
CA ALA A 387 5.51 -1.16 4.35
C ALA A 387 6.22 -2.11 3.39
N GLN A 388 6.42 -1.66 2.17
CA GLN A 388 7.12 -2.43 1.15
C GLN A 388 8.32 -1.65 0.66
N LEU A 389 9.52 -2.21 0.85
CA LEU A 389 10.72 -1.63 0.31
C LEU A 389 10.82 -1.99 -1.19
N ARG A 390 10.55 -1.00 -2.05
CA ARG A 390 10.74 -1.14 -3.49
C ARG A 390 12.06 -0.52 -3.89
N TRP A 391 12.84 -1.25 -4.67
CA TRP A 391 14.11 -0.77 -5.20
C TRP A 391 13.97 0.55 -5.98
N GLU A 392 12.91 0.68 -6.76
CA GLU A 392 12.60 1.87 -7.55
C GLU A 392 12.41 3.12 -6.69
N ASP A 393 11.73 2.98 -5.54
CA ASP A 393 11.48 4.07 -4.59
C ASP A 393 12.78 4.54 -3.93
N VAL A 394 13.63 3.59 -3.51
CA VAL A 394 14.95 3.88 -2.94
C VAL A 394 15.84 4.58 -3.95
N LEU A 395 15.88 4.08 -5.19
CA LEU A 395 16.69 4.67 -6.25
C LEU A 395 16.22 6.10 -6.57
N THR A 396 14.92 6.31 -6.66
CA THR A 396 14.32 7.63 -6.89
C THR A 396 14.69 8.61 -5.78
N ALA A 397 14.57 8.20 -4.51
CA ALA A 397 14.94 9.02 -3.36
C ALA A 397 16.44 9.38 -3.36
N VAL A 398 17.32 8.42 -3.65
CA VAL A 398 18.77 8.62 -3.72
C VAL A 398 19.14 9.56 -4.88
N LEU A 399 18.62 9.32 -6.09
CA LEU A 399 18.90 10.15 -7.26
C LEU A 399 18.38 11.57 -7.06
N LEU A 400 17.18 11.74 -6.50
CA LEU A 400 16.62 13.03 -6.20
C LEU A 400 17.44 13.79 -5.15
N SER A 401 17.85 13.11 -4.06
CA SER A 401 18.68 13.71 -3.02
C SER A 401 20.06 14.13 -3.55
N LEU A 402 20.74 13.26 -4.27
CA LEU A 402 22.06 13.57 -4.85
C LEU A 402 21.95 14.65 -5.93
N GLY A 403 20.96 14.58 -6.81
CA GLY A 403 20.72 15.58 -7.85
C GLY A 403 20.48 16.97 -7.25
N LEU A 404 19.64 17.06 -6.22
CA LEU A 404 19.40 18.29 -5.48
C LEU A 404 20.67 18.78 -4.78
N THR A 405 21.39 17.90 -4.09
CA THR A 405 22.64 18.25 -3.39
C THR A 405 23.63 18.88 -4.36
N PHE A 406 23.89 18.26 -5.49
CA PHE A 406 24.86 18.78 -6.47
C PHE A 406 24.38 20.07 -7.12
N SER A 407 23.09 20.18 -7.48
CA SER A 407 22.55 21.39 -8.10
C SER A 407 22.57 22.57 -7.14
N ILE A 408 22.15 22.37 -5.91
CA ILE A 408 22.00 23.43 -4.92
C ILE A 408 23.36 23.87 -4.35
N THR A 409 24.29 22.93 -4.16
CA THR A 409 25.65 23.21 -3.67
C THR A 409 26.39 24.21 -4.56
N TYR A 410 26.11 24.25 -5.86
CA TYR A 410 26.74 25.16 -6.80
C TYR A 410 26.57 26.64 -6.42
N PHE A 411 25.38 27.06 -5.94
CA PHE A 411 25.11 28.48 -5.65
C PHE A 411 25.94 29.01 -4.47
N PRO A 412 25.98 28.38 -3.28
CA PRO A 412 26.85 28.81 -2.18
C PRO A 412 28.32 28.71 -2.53
N ALA A 413 28.74 27.64 -3.25
CA ALA A 413 30.12 27.48 -3.67
C ALA A 413 30.57 28.61 -4.60
N ARG A 414 29.72 29.04 -5.54
CA ARG A 414 29.97 30.20 -6.41
C ARG A 414 30.08 31.49 -5.63
N ARG A 415 29.23 31.66 -4.60
CA ARG A 415 29.31 32.83 -3.72
C ARG A 415 30.61 32.87 -2.93
N ALA A 416 31.09 31.71 -2.43
CA ALA A 416 32.37 31.58 -1.78
C ALA A 416 33.53 31.96 -2.70
N ALA A 417 33.50 31.53 -3.95
CA ALA A 417 34.56 31.81 -4.94
C ALA A 417 34.70 33.32 -5.28
N ARG A 418 33.62 34.09 -5.13
CA ARG A 418 33.54 35.52 -5.45
C ARG A 418 33.77 36.44 -4.24
N LEU A 419 34.08 35.90 -3.07
CA LEU A 419 34.42 36.70 -1.88
C LEU A 419 35.63 37.58 -2.18
N ASP A 420 35.52 38.86 -1.84
CA ASP A 420 36.67 39.81 -1.92
C ASP A 420 37.64 39.53 -0.77
N PRO A 421 38.90 39.20 -1.06
CA PRO A 421 39.92 38.93 -0.02
C PRO A 421 40.12 40.13 0.92
N ILE A 422 39.99 41.35 0.42
CA ILE A 422 40.24 42.58 1.18
C ILE A 422 39.11 42.77 2.22
N GLU A 423 37.84 42.62 1.81
CA GLU A 423 36.72 42.71 2.72
C GLU A 423 36.72 41.60 3.79
N ALA A 424 37.04 40.37 3.38
CA ALA A 424 37.08 39.23 4.27
C ALA A 424 38.21 39.29 5.34
N LEU A 425 39.28 40.02 5.10
CA LEU A 425 40.36 40.24 6.06
C LEU A 425 40.20 41.50 6.90
N ARG A 426 39.33 42.44 6.47
CA ARG A 426 39.10 43.74 7.14
C ARG A 426 38.07 43.71 8.26
N TYR A 427 37.10 42.84 8.16
CA TYR A 427 36.04 42.68 9.18
C TYR A 427 36.47 41.63 10.20
N GLU A 428 36.91 42.07 11.35
CA GLU A 428 36.89 41.33 12.62
C GLU A 428 35.54 41.49 13.28
#